data_cf6e8314c200da1f4a8533858e8e606c
#
_entry.id   cf6e8314c200da1f4a8533858e8e606c
#
_cell.length_a   1.000
_cell.length_b   1.000
_cell.length_c   1.000
_cell.angle_alpha   90.00
_cell.angle_beta   90.00
_cell.angle_gamma   90.00
#
_symmetry.space_group_name_H-M   'P 1'
#
loop_
_entity.id
_entity.type
_entity.pdbx_description
1 polymer ?
#
loop_
_entity_poly.entity_id
_entity_poly.type
_entity_poly.pdbx_seq_one_letter_code
_entity_poly.pdbx_strand_id
1 'polypeptide(L)'
;DVYKRQIQKHPDLVKKYLGSVIPAGDHSFSALNSAVFTDGSFVYIPEGVKCPMELSTYFRINAENTGQFERTLIIADKGSYVSYLEGCTAPKRDDNQLHAANVELIALEDAEIKYSTVQNWYPGDEEGKGGIYNFVTKRGLCAGKNSKISWTQVETGSAITWKYPSCICLLYTSDAADERSW
;
A
#
# COMPACT_ATOMS: atom_id res chain seq x y z
N ASP A 1 -6.23 17.80 -5.47
CA ASP A 1 -6.21 16.34 -5.40
C ASP A 1 -5.20 15.80 -6.43
N VAL A 2 -4.06 15.34 -5.94
CA VAL A 2 -2.94 14.89 -6.79
C VAL A 2 -3.30 13.58 -7.48
N TYR A 3 -3.93 12.66 -6.78
CA TYR A 3 -4.28 11.34 -7.28
C TYR A 3 -5.27 11.41 -8.45
N LYS A 4 -6.32 12.22 -8.33
CA LYS A 4 -7.29 12.43 -9.42
C LYS A 4 -6.65 13.04 -10.67
N ARG A 5 -5.73 13.98 -10.48
CA ARG A 5 -4.97 14.56 -11.61
C ARG A 5 -4.10 13.52 -12.32
N GLN A 6 -3.48 12.62 -11.57
CA GLN A 6 -2.65 11.56 -12.13
C GLN A 6 -3.48 10.54 -12.91
N ILE A 7 -4.63 10.14 -12.40
CA ILE A 7 -5.59 9.28 -13.12
C ILE A 7 -5.99 9.92 -14.46
N GLN A 8 -6.27 11.22 -14.46
CA GLN A 8 -6.65 11.95 -15.67
C GLN A 8 -5.50 12.09 -16.68
N LYS A 9 -4.26 12.26 -16.20
CA LYS A 9 -3.08 12.43 -17.05
C LYS A 9 -2.54 11.13 -17.61
N HIS A 10 -2.71 10.02 -16.89
CA HIS A 10 -2.16 8.71 -17.23
C HIS A 10 -3.22 7.60 -17.22
N PRO A 11 -4.35 7.78 -17.92
CA PRO A 11 -5.49 6.87 -17.83
C PRO A 11 -5.16 5.43 -18.27
N ASP A 12 -4.25 5.26 -19.20
CA ASP A 12 -3.89 3.93 -19.72
C ASP A 12 -3.07 3.14 -18.71
N LEU A 13 -2.14 3.80 -17.97
CA LEU A 13 -1.41 3.17 -16.88
C LEU A 13 -2.35 2.77 -15.74
N VAL A 14 -3.27 3.67 -15.39
CA VAL A 14 -4.23 3.39 -14.32
C VAL A 14 -5.15 2.25 -14.70
N LYS A 15 -5.72 2.25 -15.90
CA LYS A 15 -6.58 1.15 -16.39
C LYS A 15 -5.87 -0.19 -16.45
N LYS A 16 -4.57 -0.18 -16.76
CA LYS A 16 -3.77 -1.40 -16.87
C LYS A 16 -3.45 -2.01 -15.52
N TYR A 17 -3.13 -1.17 -14.52
CA TYR A 17 -2.50 -1.65 -13.29
C TYR A 17 -3.36 -1.52 -12.03
N LEU A 18 -4.26 -0.52 -11.94
CA LEU A 18 -5.09 -0.35 -10.74
C LEU A 18 -6.07 -1.51 -10.60
N GLY A 19 -6.01 -2.21 -9.47
CA GLY A 19 -6.85 -3.38 -9.23
C GLY A 19 -6.36 -4.65 -9.93
N SER A 20 -5.18 -4.63 -10.57
CA SER A 20 -4.63 -5.81 -11.25
C SER A 20 -4.03 -6.82 -10.29
N VAL A 21 -3.59 -6.39 -9.11
CA VAL A 21 -2.96 -7.22 -8.08
C VAL A 21 -3.89 -7.41 -6.88
N ILE A 22 -4.71 -6.40 -6.57
CA ILE A 22 -5.79 -6.48 -5.58
C ILE A 22 -7.12 -6.18 -6.28
N PRO A 23 -7.75 -7.19 -6.90
CA PRO A 23 -9.05 -7.00 -7.52
C PRO A 23 -10.14 -6.75 -6.46
N ALA A 24 -11.23 -6.10 -6.88
CA ALA A 24 -12.35 -5.83 -5.97
C ALA A 24 -12.96 -7.10 -5.35
N GLY A 25 -12.83 -8.24 -6.01
CA GLY A 25 -13.32 -9.53 -5.52
C GLY A 25 -12.35 -10.28 -4.59
N ASP A 26 -11.21 -9.71 -4.22
CA ASP A 26 -10.21 -10.39 -3.38
C ASP A 26 -10.79 -10.76 -2.00
N HIS A 27 -11.39 -9.81 -1.32
CA HIS A 27 -12.18 -9.99 -0.08
C HIS A 27 -13.01 -8.74 0.24
N SER A 28 -13.87 -8.81 1.28
CA SER A 28 -14.85 -7.77 1.61
C SER A 28 -14.24 -6.37 1.79
N PHE A 29 -13.10 -6.24 2.46
CA PHE A 29 -12.45 -4.94 2.67
C PHE A 29 -11.79 -4.40 1.41
N SER A 30 -11.28 -5.26 0.52
CA SER A 30 -10.79 -4.84 -0.80
C SER A 30 -11.95 -4.37 -1.69
N ALA A 31 -13.10 -5.04 -1.62
CA ALA A 31 -14.31 -4.62 -2.30
C ALA A 31 -14.78 -3.24 -1.80
N LEU A 32 -14.86 -3.07 -0.48
CA LEU A 32 -15.24 -1.81 0.14
C LEU A 32 -14.27 -0.69 -0.23
N ASN A 33 -12.96 -0.91 -0.09
CA ASN A 33 -11.96 0.06 -0.51
C ASN A 33 -12.14 0.44 -1.99
N SER A 34 -12.32 -0.53 -2.88
CA SER A 34 -12.51 -0.29 -4.31
C SER A 34 -13.74 0.55 -4.64
N ALA A 35 -14.80 0.43 -3.82
CA ALA A 35 -16.04 1.18 -4.01
C ALA A 35 -15.97 2.63 -3.51
N VAL A 36 -15.19 2.90 -2.45
CA VAL A 36 -15.28 4.18 -1.73
C VAL A 36 -13.96 4.92 -1.57
N PHE A 37 -12.83 4.40 -2.05
CA PHE A 37 -11.56 5.14 -1.95
C PHE A 37 -11.65 6.48 -2.70
N THR A 38 -11.09 7.51 -2.08
CA THR A 38 -11.14 8.87 -2.64
C THR A 38 -9.75 9.46 -2.88
N ASP A 39 -8.73 8.89 -2.26
CA ASP A 39 -7.35 9.36 -2.37
C ASP A 39 -6.35 8.20 -2.23
N GLY A 40 -5.08 8.52 -2.43
CA GLY A 40 -3.99 7.56 -2.33
C GLY A 40 -2.70 8.08 -2.97
N SER A 41 -1.75 7.20 -3.18
CA SER A 41 -0.49 7.50 -3.85
C SER A 41 -0.43 6.78 -5.19
N PHE A 42 -0.07 7.51 -6.24
CA PHE A 42 0.25 6.95 -7.53
C PHE A 42 1.69 7.30 -7.91
N VAL A 43 2.52 6.28 -8.05
CA VAL A 43 3.94 6.42 -8.40
C VAL A 43 4.25 5.56 -9.61
N TYR A 44 4.77 6.17 -10.66
CA TYR A 44 5.29 5.48 -11.82
C TYR A 44 6.74 5.91 -12.07
N ILE A 45 7.63 4.94 -12.09
CA ILE A 45 9.04 5.16 -12.42
C ILE A 45 9.29 4.62 -13.82
N PRO A 46 9.63 5.49 -14.79
CA PRO A 46 9.85 5.08 -16.17
C PRO A 46 11.02 4.11 -16.34
N GLU A 47 11.03 3.40 -17.47
CA GLU A 47 12.08 2.45 -17.83
C GLU A 47 13.49 3.04 -17.65
N GLY A 48 14.36 2.29 -16.99
CA GLY A 48 15.77 2.64 -16.75
C GLY A 48 16.01 3.73 -15.72
N VAL A 49 14.96 4.38 -15.21
CA VAL A 49 15.10 5.48 -14.25
C VAL A 49 15.38 4.95 -12.85
N LYS A 50 16.44 5.44 -12.22
CA LYS A 50 16.69 5.24 -10.79
C LYS A 50 16.27 6.48 -10.04
N CYS A 51 15.21 6.38 -9.23
CA CYS A 51 14.74 7.51 -8.43
C CYS A 51 15.86 7.96 -7.48
N PRO A 52 16.33 9.21 -7.56
CA PRO A 52 17.55 9.64 -6.84
C PRO A 52 17.33 9.86 -5.35
N MET A 53 16.08 9.89 -4.89
CA MET A 53 15.71 10.12 -3.50
C MET A 53 14.61 9.17 -3.08
N GLU A 54 14.49 8.96 -1.78
CA GLU A 54 13.32 8.28 -1.22
C GLU A 54 12.09 9.17 -1.36
N LEU A 55 11.02 8.60 -1.90
CA LEU A 55 9.71 9.24 -1.90
C LEU A 55 8.99 8.90 -0.60
N SER A 56 8.20 9.84 -0.08
CA SER A 56 7.42 9.59 1.11
C SER A 56 6.02 10.19 1.04
N THR A 57 5.06 9.48 1.64
CA THR A 57 3.70 9.96 1.84
C THR A 57 3.31 9.75 3.29
N TYR A 58 2.60 10.72 3.85
CA TYR A 58 2.12 10.65 5.21
C TYR A 58 0.61 10.84 5.23
N PHE A 59 -0.11 9.80 5.69
CA PHE A 59 -1.55 9.82 5.83
C PHE A 59 -1.93 10.05 7.29
N ARG A 60 -2.89 10.94 7.51
CA ARG A 60 -3.40 11.25 8.84
C ARG A 60 -4.91 11.32 8.84
N ILE A 61 -5.56 10.51 9.67
CA ILE A 61 -7.00 10.59 9.90
C ILE A 61 -7.26 11.73 10.87
N ASN A 62 -7.95 12.78 10.44
CA ASN A 62 -8.25 13.95 11.26
C ASN A 62 -9.74 14.15 11.59
N ALA A 63 -10.64 13.65 10.73
CA ALA A 63 -12.07 13.84 10.89
C ALA A 63 -12.67 12.84 11.89
N GLU A 64 -13.71 13.28 12.63
CA GLU A 64 -14.49 12.44 13.54
C GLU A 64 -15.49 11.60 12.76
N ASN A 65 -15.84 10.43 13.29
CA ASN A 65 -16.85 9.53 12.73
C ASN A 65 -16.64 9.22 11.24
N THR A 66 -15.37 9.10 10.82
CA THR A 66 -15.01 8.82 9.43
C THR A 66 -14.07 7.62 9.36
N GLY A 67 -14.16 6.91 8.23
CA GLY A 67 -13.15 5.96 7.80
C GLY A 67 -12.18 6.60 6.81
N GLN A 68 -10.95 6.14 6.79
CA GLN A 68 -9.97 6.46 5.75
C GLN A 68 -9.85 5.26 4.81
N PHE A 69 -10.14 5.50 3.54
CA PHE A 69 -10.05 4.52 2.47
C PHE A 69 -9.05 5.02 1.44
N GLU A 70 -7.87 4.45 1.45
CA GLU A 70 -6.79 4.88 0.56
C GLU A 70 -6.35 3.75 -0.35
N ARG A 71 -5.83 4.11 -1.52
CA ARG A 71 -5.29 3.15 -2.47
C ARG A 71 -3.97 3.63 -3.04
N THR A 72 -2.90 2.92 -2.73
CA THR A 72 -1.56 3.21 -3.22
C THR A 72 -1.22 2.27 -4.37
N LEU A 73 -0.73 2.83 -5.49
CA LEU A 73 -0.24 2.10 -6.64
C LEU A 73 1.17 2.56 -6.99
N ILE A 74 2.14 1.65 -6.89
CA ILE A 74 3.54 1.90 -7.23
C ILE A 74 3.95 0.98 -8.37
N ILE A 75 4.39 1.55 -9.48
CA ILE A 75 4.85 0.83 -10.66
C ILE A 75 6.31 1.21 -10.93
N ALA A 76 7.20 0.23 -10.87
CA ALA A 76 8.57 0.36 -11.32
C ALA A 76 8.71 -0.33 -12.67
N ASP A 77 8.91 0.46 -13.74
CA ASP A 77 9.07 -0.05 -15.09
C ASP A 77 10.44 -0.72 -15.27
N LYS A 78 10.67 -1.34 -16.42
CA LYS A 78 11.85 -2.15 -16.70
C LYS A 78 13.15 -1.44 -16.30
N GLY A 79 13.99 -2.13 -15.53
CA GLY A 79 15.28 -1.64 -15.07
C GLY A 79 15.23 -0.42 -14.16
N SER A 80 14.07 -0.05 -13.63
CA SER A 80 13.94 1.12 -12.76
C SER A 80 14.14 0.80 -11.27
N TYR A 81 14.22 1.84 -10.45
CA TYR A 81 14.38 1.72 -9.00
C TYR A 81 13.62 2.80 -8.26
N VAL A 82 12.97 2.44 -7.17
CA VAL A 82 12.36 3.39 -6.23
C VAL A 82 12.45 2.90 -4.80
N SER A 83 12.72 3.84 -3.88
CA SER A 83 12.49 3.68 -2.44
C SER A 83 11.30 4.54 -2.03
N TYR A 84 10.35 3.95 -1.34
CA TYR A 84 9.11 4.62 -0.92
C TYR A 84 8.80 4.33 0.53
N LEU A 85 8.55 5.39 1.31
CA LEU A 85 8.15 5.33 2.71
C LEU A 85 6.72 5.83 2.88
N GLU A 86 5.88 5.02 3.50
CA GLU A 86 4.50 5.38 3.85
C GLU A 86 4.36 5.48 5.37
N GLY A 87 3.91 6.63 5.83
CA GLY A 87 3.59 6.87 7.22
C GLY A 87 2.09 7.03 7.43
N CYS A 88 1.54 6.37 8.45
CA CYS A 88 0.11 6.51 8.79
C CYS A 88 -0.06 6.72 10.29
N THR A 89 -0.97 7.63 10.65
CA THR A 89 -1.32 7.89 12.06
C THR A 89 -2.74 8.46 12.20
N ALA A 90 -3.27 8.37 13.40
CA ALA A 90 -4.52 9.02 13.79
C ALA A 90 -4.41 9.59 15.20
N PRO A 91 -5.16 10.67 15.53
CA PRO A 91 -5.24 11.18 16.90
C PRO A 91 -5.97 10.18 17.81
N LYS A 92 -5.72 10.29 19.11
CA LYS A 92 -6.49 9.57 20.14
C LYS A 92 -7.92 10.13 20.19
N ARG A 93 -8.92 9.25 20.12
CA ARG A 93 -10.33 9.58 20.20
C ARG A 93 -11.09 8.51 20.95
N ASP A 94 -12.26 8.89 21.49
CA ASP A 94 -13.16 7.99 22.20
C ASP A 94 -14.03 7.14 21.26
N ASP A 95 -14.09 7.48 19.97
CA ASP A 95 -14.76 6.73 18.92
C ASP A 95 -13.78 5.80 18.20
N ASN A 96 -14.27 4.65 17.74
CA ASN A 96 -13.49 3.79 16.86
C ASN A 96 -13.46 4.37 15.45
N GLN A 97 -12.29 4.32 14.82
CA GLN A 97 -12.11 4.76 13.45
C GLN A 97 -11.58 3.64 12.58
N LEU A 98 -12.07 3.55 11.35
CA LEU A 98 -11.64 2.55 10.38
C LEU A 98 -10.55 3.13 9.47
N HIS A 99 -9.42 2.46 9.40
CA HIS A 99 -8.42 2.61 8.35
C HIS A 99 -8.46 1.37 7.46
N ALA A 100 -8.83 1.53 6.21
CA ALA A 100 -8.87 0.44 5.23
C ALA A 100 -8.09 0.85 3.97
N ALA A 101 -6.92 0.26 3.78
CA ALA A 101 -6.03 0.60 2.69
C ALA A 101 -5.75 -0.59 1.77
N ASN A 102 -5.59 -0.31 0.47
CA ASN A 102 -5.07 -1.26 -0.50
C ASN A 102 -3.76 -0.71 -1.09
N VAL A 103 -2.69 -1.51 -1.08
CA VAL A 103 -1.39 -1.16 -1.65
C VAL A 103 -0.98 -2.18 -2.69
N GLU A 104 -0.77 -1.72 -3.91
CA GLU A 104 -0.33 -2.53 -5.05
C GLU A 104 1.07 -2.09 -5.48
N LEU A 105 2.03 -3.01 -5.43
CA LEU A 105 3.42 -2.80 -5.86
C LEU A 105 3.68 -3.67 -7.09
N ILE A 106 4.14 -3.07 -8.18
CA ILE A 106 4.37 -3.79 -9.45
C ILE A 106 5.80 -3.51 -9.91
N ALA A 107 6.64 -4.52 -9.85
CA ALA A 107 8.01 -4.47 -10.35
C ALA A 107 8.11 -5.25 -11.67
N LEU A 108 8.43 -4.55 -12.76
CA LEU A 108 8.65 -5.16 -14.07
C LEU A 108 10.08 -5.72 -14.18
N GLU A 109 10.48 -6.17 -15.36
CA GLU A 109 11.79 -6.81 -15.61
C GLU A 109 12.96 -5.94 -15.09
N ASP A 110 13.90 -6.54 -14.34
CA ASP A 110 15.07 -5.88 -13.75
C ASP A 110 14.75 -4.66 -12.87
N ALA A 111 13.49 -4.48 -12.45
CA ALA A 111 13.08 -3.39 -11.59
C ALA A 111 13.18 -3.74 -10.10
N GLU A 112 13.41 -2.72 -9.27
CA GLU A 112 13.46 -2.88 -7.83
C GLU A 112 12.58 -1.83 -7.13
N ILE A 113 11.72 -2.30 -6.22
CA ILE A 113 10.94 -1.47 -5.31
C ILE A 113 11.39 -1.75 -3.88
N LYS A 114 11.85 -0.74 -3.16
CA LYS A 114 11.93 -0.76 -1.70
C LYS A 114 10.69 -0.07 -1.15
N TYR A 115 9.85 -0.81 -0.45
CA TYR A 115 8.66 -0.27 0.17
C TYR A 115 8.75 -0.41 1.68
N SER A 116 8.68 0.71 2.38
CA SER A 116 8.69 0.77 3.84
C SER A 116 7.41 1.43 4.34
N THR A 117 6.84 0.92 5.43
CA THR A 117 5.70 1.56 6.08
C THR A 117 5.91 1.62 7.58
N VAL A 118 5.55 2.78 8.16
CA VAL A 118 5.52 3.01 9.60
C VAL A 118 4.12 3.45 9.98
N GLN A 119 3.44 2.63 10.77
CA GLN A 119 2.09 2.93 11.24
C GLN A 119 2.09 2.97 12.78
N ASN A 120 1.61 4.08 13.32
CA ASN A 120 1.47 4.29 14.74
C ASN A 120 0.04 4.69 15.07
N TRP A 121 -0.69 3.75 15.67
CA TRP A 121 -2.11 3.85 15.92
C TRP A 121 -2.43 3.92 17.41
N TYR A 122 -3.59 4.45 17.73
CA TYR A 122 -4.14 4.42 19.08
C TYR A 122 -4.91 3.11 19.31
N PRO A 123 -4.60 2.34 20.36
CA PRO A 123 -5.28 1.05 20.60
C PRO A 123 -6.64 1.16 21.30
N GLY A 124 -7.02 2.32 21.78
CA GLY A 124 -8.12 2.54 22.71
C GLY A 124 -7.62 2.82 24.12
N ASP A 125 -8.53 3.14 25.03
CA ASP A 125 -8.25 3.34 26.44
C ASP A 125 -8.20 1.99 27.21
N GLU A 126 -8.01 2.07 28.54
CA GLU A 126 -7.92 0.89 29.40
C GLU A 126 -9.24 0.10 29.48
N GLU A 127 -10.38 0.76 29.22
CA GLU A 127 -11.70 0.16 29.14
C GLU A 127 -12.01 -0.41 27.74
N GLY A 128 -11.09 -0.25 26.77
CA GLY A 128 -11.25 -0.71 25.39
C GLY A 128 -12.11 0.22 24.52
N LYS A 129 -12.31 1.47 24.94
CA LYS A 129 -13.07 2.48 24.21
C LYS A 129 -12.19 3.22 23.20
N GLY A 130 -12.72 3.48 22.02
CA GLY A 130 -11.97 4.14 20.93
C GLY A 130 -10.97 3.20 20.24
N GLY A 131 -9.98 3.80 19.61
CA GLY A 131 -8.92 3.08 18.91
C GLY A 131 -9.21 2.84 17.43
N ILE A 132 -8.17 2.43 16.73
CA ILE A 132 -8.20 2.27 15.27
C ILE A 132 -8.42 0.81 14.90
N TYR A 133 -9.35 0.57 13.97
CA TYR A 133 -9.49 -0.68 13.24
C TYR A 133 -8.67 -0.57 11.95
N ASN A 134 -7.55 -1.28 11.90
CA ASN A 134 -6.54 -1.14 10.86
C ASN A 134 -6.56 -2.36 9.92
N PHE A 135 -7.31 -2.25 8.82
CA PHE A 135 -7.51 -3.31 7.84
C PHE A 135 -6.79 -2.97 6.55
N VAL A 136 -5.65 -3.62 6.28
CA VAL A 136 -4.81 -3.28 5.14
C VAL A 136 -4.46 -4.51 4.32
N THR A 137 -4.71 -4.41 3.02
CA THR A 137 -4.30 -5.40 2.03
C THR A 137 -3.13 -4.84 1.24
N LYS A 138 -2.03 -5.56 1.20
CA LYS A 138 -0.84 -5.18 0.44
C LYS A 138 -0.40 -6.35 -0.44
N ARG A 139 -0.23 -6.08 -1.74
CA ARG A 139 0.21 -7.08 -2.71
C ARG A 139 1.39 -6.55 -3.51
N GLY A 140 2.45 -7.35 -3.58
CA GLY A 140 3.56 -7.15 -4.48
C GLY A 140 3.47 -8.09 -5.68
N LEU A 141 3.73 -7.59 -6.87
CA LEU A 141 3.85 -8.37 -8.10
C LEU A 141 5.25 -8.22 -8.68
N CYS A 142 6.04 -9.28 -8.59
CA CYS A 142 7.28 -9.42 -9.35
C CYS A 142 6.91 -9.97 -10.73
N ALA A 143 6.71 -9.07 -11.71
CA ALA A 143 6.13 -9.40 -13.01
C ALA A 143 7.16 -9.76 -14.08
N GLY A 144 8.44 -9.46 -13.85
CA GLY A 144 9.51 -9.69 -14.84
C GLY A 144 10.70 -10.42 -14.25
N LYS A 145 11.60 -10.86 -15.15
CA LYS A 145 12.86 -11.49 -14.76
C LYS A 145 13.68 -10.53 -13.87
N ASN A 146 14.33 -11.06 -12.82
CA ASN A 146 15.13 -10.31 -11.84
C ASN A 146 14.40 -9.15 -11.16
N SER A 147 13.07 -9.08 -11.24
CA SER A 147 12.32 -8.07 -10.50
C SER A 147 12.39 -8.35 -9.01
N LYS A 148 12.43 -7.27 -8.21
CA LYS A 148 12.65 -7.36 -6.77
C LYS A 148 11.76 -6.39 -6.01
N ILE A 149 11.14 -6.88 -4.93
CA ILE A 149 10.41 -6.06 -3.97
C ILE A 149 10.99 -6.34 -2.59
N SER A 150 11.59 -5.32 -1.97
CA SER A 150 12.01 -5.34 -0.57
C SER A 150 10.95 -4.65 0.26
N TRP A 151 10.47 -5.33 1.30
CA TRP A 151 9.32 -4.87 2.07
C TRP A 151 9.64 -4.82 3.56
N THR A 152 9.51 -3.61 4.15
CA THR A 152 9.67 -3.41 5.60
C THR A 152 8.40 -2.79 6.16
N GLN A 153 7.85 -3.39 7.23
CA GLN A 153 6.64 -2.92 7.87
C GLN A 153 6.82 -2.85 9.38
N VAL A 154 6.60 -1.65 9.93
CA VAL A 154 6.60 -1.39 11.36
C VAL A 154 5.23 -0.87 11.76
N GLU A 155 4.58 -1.56 12.69
CA GLU A 155 3.26 -1.19 13.17
C GLU A 155 3.18 -1.28 14.68
N THR A 156 2.56 -0.27 15.28
CA THR A 156 2.31 -0.21 16.71
C THR A 156 0.88 0.25 16.97
N GLY A 157 0.32 -0.20 18.07
CA GLY A 157 -1.03 0.18 18.50
C GLY A 157 -2.13 -0.49 17.70
N SER A 158 -3.23 0.23 17.48
CA SER A 158 -4.53 -0.19 16.97
C SER A 158 -5.33 -1.09 17.93
N ALA A 159 -6.67 -0.92 17.93
CA ALA A 159 -7.59 -1.79 18.66
C ALA A 159 -7.72 -3.16 17.99
N ILE A 160 -7.78 -3.15 16.66
CA ILE A 160 -7.79 -4.37 15.84
C ILE A 160 -6.91 -4.15 14.61
N THR A 161 -5.99 -5.08 14.37
CA THR A 161 -5.19 -5.11 13.16
C THR A 161 -5.52 -6.34 12.33
N TRP A 162 -5.88 -6.12 11.06
CA TRP A 162 -5.97 -7.17 10.08
C TRP A 162 -5.10 -6.81 8.86
N LYS A 163 -4.00 -7.52 8.72
CA LYS A 163 -3.05 -7.34 7.62
C LYS A 163 -3.07 -8.54 6.70
N TYR A 164 -3.06 -8.25 5.41
CA TYR A 164 -3.08 -9.26 4.38
C TYR A 164 -1.98 -9.01 3.33
N PRO A 165 -0.69 -9.10 3.73
CA PRO A 165 0.43 -8.94 2.81
C PRO A 165 0.68 -10.21 2.03
N SER A 166 0.98 -10.08 0.73
CA SER A 166 1.51 -11.19 -0.07
C SER A 166 2.33 -10.70 -1.25
N CYS A 167 3.18 -11.55 -1.78
CA CYS A 167 3.96 -11.31 -2.98
C CYS A 167 3.68 -12.39 -4.01
N ILE A 168 3.45 -11.98 -5.25
CA ILE A 168 3.21 -12.84 -6.40
C ILE A 168 4.44 -12.76 -7.31
N CYS A 169 5.09 -13.89 -7.57
CA CYS A 169 6.23 -13.98 -8.48
C CYS A 169 5.79 -14.78 -9.71
N LEU A 170 5.76 -14.13 -10.88
CA LEU A 170 5.29 -14.77 -12.12
C LEU A 170 6.35 -15.64 -12.78
N LEU A 171 7.64 -15.41 -12.49
CA LEU A 171 8.74 -16.17 -13.05
C LEU A 171 9.42 -16.98 -11.94
N TYR A 172 9.59 -18.27 -12.16
CA TYR A 172 10.18 -19.22 -11.23
C TYR A 172 11.67 -18.93 -10.85
N THR A 173 12.29 -17.97 -11.51
CA THR A 173 13.66 -17.52 -11.24
C THR A 173 13.74 -16.24 -10.41
N SER A 174 12.61 -15.68 -9.97
CA SER A 174 12.63 -14.66 -8.95
C SER A 174 12.87 -15.36 -7.60
N ASP A 175 13.95 -14.99 -6.93
CA ASP A 175 14.27 -15.46 -5.59
C ASP A 175 13.10 -15.02 -4.66
N ALA A 176 12.13 -15.89 -4.50
CA ALA A 176 11.17 -15.75 -3.42
C ALA A 176 12.00 -15.96 -2.15
N ALA A 177 12.28 -14.89 -1.43
CA ALA A 177 12.97 -14.97 -0.17
C ALA A 177 12.26 -16.04 0.67
N ASP A 178 12.97 -17.06 1.09
CA ASP A 178 12.48 -18.09 1.98
C ASP A 178 11.73 -17.43 3.14
N GLU A 179 10.40 -17.55 3.15
CA GLU A 179 9.60 -17.23 4.32
C GLU A 179 9.95 -18.26 5.40
N ARG A 180 11.00 -17.98 6.16
CA ARG A 180 11.15 -18.62 7.45
C ARG A 180 10.21 -17.93 8.43
N SER A 181 9.00 -18.45 8.54
CA SER A 181 8.12 -18.21 9.68
C SER A 181 8.79 -18.77 10.94
N TRP A 182 9.03 -17.90 11.90
CA TRP A 182 9.30 -18.27 13.29
C TRP A 182 8.04 -18.15 14.11
#